data_b9a563932361e6ec5c9f0375be3b2dd7
#
_entry.id   b9a563932361e6ec5c9f0375be3b2dd7
#
_cell.length_a   1.000
_cell.length_b   1.000
_cell.length_c   1.000
_cell.angle_alpha   90.00
_cell.angle_beta   90.00
_cell.angle_gamma   90.00
#
_symmetry.space_group_name_H-M   'P 1'
#
loop_
_entity.id
_entity.type
_entity.pdbx_description
1 polymer ?
#
loop_
_entity_poly.entity_id
_entity_poly.type
_entity_poly.pdbx_seq_one_letter_code
_entity_poly.pdbx_strand_id
1 'polypeptide(L)'
;MKDVNNQEGLNSMWTDSLARNLHPNGNALIDHLRTVHQKHTGFTEACAISCRDELGRNSYEWLAELVPNNRSLRVLDLACGSGPLLKMLFDRNKNLNLKGVDMCPEELALAK
;
A
#
# COMPACT_ATOMS: atom_id res chain seq x y z
N MET A 1 21.69 1.51 19.63
CA MET A 1 20.27 1.93 19.60
C MET A 1 20.17 3.08 18.60
N LYS A 2 19.75 2.80 17.39
CA LYS A 2 19.59 3.85 16.37
C LYS A 2 18.28 4.58 16.69
N ASP A 3 18.38 5.90 16.82
CA ASP A 3 17.24 6.78 17.08
C ASP A 3 16.15 6.58 16.03
N VAL A 4 14.98 6.15 16.49
CA VAL A 4 13.75 5.94 15.69
C VAL A 4 13.09 7.29 15.33
N ASN A 5 13.77 8.40 15.55
CA ASN A 5 13.23 9.76 15.41
C ASN A 5 13.58 10.46 14.09
N ASN A 6 13.95 9.72 13.04
CA ASN A 6 14.13 10.37 11.74
C ASN A 6 12.81 10.39 10.96
N GLN A 7 11.83 11.14 11.48
CA GLN A 7 10.56 11.45 10.79
C GLN A 7 10.70 12.59 9.77
N GLU A 8 11.92 13.03 9.47
CA GLU A 8 12.17 14.17 8.58
C GLU A 8 11.59 14.01 7.15
N GLY A 9 11.22 12.80 6.77
CA GLY A 9 10.64 12.54 5.45
C GLY A 9 9.11 12.59 5.38
N LEU A 10 8.42 12.63 6.54
CA LEU A 10 6.96 12.51 6.59
C LEU A 10 6.25 13.83 6.92
N ASN A 11 6.98 14.88 7.23
CA ASN A 11 6.40 16.20 7.50
C ASN A 11 5.89 16.85 6.21
N SER A 12 4.67 17.34 6.25
CA SER A 12 4.01 17.99 5.13
C SER A 12 3.02 19.04 5.63
N MET A 13 2.50 19.84 4.72
CA MET A 13 1.42 20.78 5.03
C MET A 13 0.20 20.04 5.63
N TRP A 14 -0.07 18.82 5.17
CA TRP A 14 -1.19 18.02 5.67
C TRP A 14 -0.96 17.60 7.12
N THR A 15 0.20 17.04 7.47
CA THR A 15 0.54 16.65 8.84
C THR A 15 0.63 17.84 9.79
N ASP A 16 1.20 18.96 9.34
CA ASP A 16 1.27 20.19 10.13
C ASP A 16 -0.11 20.76 10.43
N SER A 17 -1.02 20.74 9.46
CA SER A 17 -2.40 21.19 9.65
C SER A 17 -3.13 20.32 10.67
N LEU A 18 -2.98 19.01 10.59
CA LEU A 18 -3.57 18.07 11.59
C LEU A 18 -3.03 18.32 12.99
N ALA A 19 -1.73 18.55 13.14
CA ALA A 19 -1.11 18.84 14.43
C ALA A 19 -1.64 20.13 15.06
N ARG A 20 -2.15 21.07 14.27
CA ARG A 20 -2.78 22.32 14.70
C ARG A 20 -4.30 22.26 14.80
N ASN A 21 -4.90 21.06 14.71
CA ASN A 21 -6.35 20.86 14.64
C ASN A 21 -7.03 21.64 13.49
N LEU A 22 -6.31 21.83 12.39
CA LEU A 22 -6.86 22.40 11.17
C LEU A 22 -7.36 21.28 10.26
N HIS A 23 -8.30 21.64 9.37
CA HIS A 23 -8.84 20.72 8.38
C HIS A 23 -8.20 20.99 7.02
N PRO A 24 -7.07 20.32 6.67
CA PRO A 24 -6.41 20.52 5.39
C PRO A 24 -7.31 20.03 4.25
N ASN A 25 -7.20 20.65 3.09
CA ASN A 25 -7.94 20.23 1.91
C ASN A 25 -7.40 18.93 1.30
N GLY A 26 -8.18 18.34 0.38
CA GLY A 26 -7.80 17.08 -0.27
C GLY A 26 -6.50 17.16 -1.09
N ASN A 27 -6.15 18.32 -1.63
CA ASN A 27 -4.89 18.50 -2.35
C ASN A 27 -3.68 18.35 -1.42
N ALA A 28 -3.76 18.88 -0.21
CA ALA A 28 -2.69 18.71 0.79
C ALA A 28 -2.49 17.23 1.15
N LEU A 29 -3.56 16.44 1.25
CA LEU A 29 -3.48 15.00 1.46
C LEU A 29 -2.83 14.29 0.25
N ILE A 30 -3.25 14.63 -0.97
CA ILE A 30 -2.68 14.04 -2.19
C ILE A 30 -1.18 14.32 -2.28
N ASP A 31 -0.76 15.55 -2.03
CA ASP A 31 0.65 15.93 -2.06
C ASP A 31 1.45 15.21 -0.97
N HIS A 32 0.87 15.05 0.21
CA HIS A 32 1.48 14.27 1.29
C HIS A 32 1.69 12.81 0.87
N LEU A 33 0.65 12.15 0.36
CA LEU A 33 0.72 10.75 -0.07
C LEU A 33 1.75 10.55 -1.19
N ARG A 34 1.76 11.42 -2.19
CA ARG A 34 2.77 11.38 -3.26
C ARG A 34 4.18 11.51 -2.71
N THR A 35 4.40 12.45 -1.81
CA THR A 35 5.72 12.67 -1.20
C THR A 35 6.18 11.45 -0.42
N VAL A 36 5.31 10.83 0.37
CA VAL A 36 5.62 9.61 1.13
C VAL A 36 6.03 8.48 0.17
N HIS A 37 5.23 8.23 -0.87
CA HIS A 37 5.49 7.15 -1.80
C HIS A 37 6.71 7.39 -2.69
N GLN A 38 7.03 8.62 -3.03
CA GLN A 38 8.24 8.96 -3.77
C GLN A 38 9.51 8.79 -2.93
N LYS A 39 9.48 9.22 -1.66
CA LYS A 39 10.63 9.13 -0.75
C LYS A 39 10.82 7.73 -0.16
N HIS A 40 9.74 7.00 0.04
CA HIS A 40 9.71 5.71 0.70
C HIS A 40 8.92 4.69 -0.12
N THR A 41 9.32 4.49 -1.37
CA THR A 41 8.67 3.54 -2.28
C THR A 41 8.69 2.13 -1.66
N GLY A 42 7.53 1.46 -1.66
CA GLY A 42 7.38 0.15 -1.01
C GLY A 42 7.17 0.20 0.51
N PHE A 43 7.03 1.40 1.11
CA PHE A 43 6.84 1.57 2.55
C PHE A 43 5.60 0.84 3.08
N THR A 44 4.47 0.96 2.39
CA THR A 44 3.21 0.32 2.81
C THR A 44 3.34 -1.20 2.82
N GLU A 45 3.97 -1.78 1.81
CA GLU A 45 4.25 -3.22 1.74
C GLU A 45 5.15 -3.65 2.90
N ALA A 46 6.23 -2.93 3.15
CA ALA A 46 7.15 -3.23 4.24
C ALA A 46 6.46 -3.20 5.61
N CYS A 47 5.58 -2.23 5.84
CA CYS A 47 4.78 -2.15 7.06
C CYS A 47 3.78 -3.31 7.17
N ALA A 48 3.08 -3.64 6.10
CA ALA A 48 2.10 -4.72 6.08
C ALA A 48 2.72 -6.10 6.33
N ILE A 49 3.90 -6.36 5.77
CA ILE A 49 4.61 -7.63 5.95
C ILE A 49 5.02 -7.85 7.42
N SER A 50 5.37 -6.80 8.13
CA SER A 50 5.81 -6.88 9.53
C SER A 50 4.67 -7.07 10.53
N CYS A 51 3.42 -6.75 10.15
CA CYS A 51 2.24 -6.93 11.00
C CYS A 51 1.55 -8.26 10.69
N ARG A 52 1.37 -9.10 11.72
CA ARG A 52 0.77 -10.42 11.57
C ARG A 52 -0.37 -10.64 12.55
N ASP A 53 -1.37 -11.41 12.10
CA ASP A 53 -2.49 -11.84 12.93
C ASP A 53 -2.12 -13.06 13.80
N GLU A 54 -3.08 -13.56 14.57
CA GLU A 54 -2.91 -14.72 15.46
C GLU A 54 -2.52 -16.00 14.70
N LEU A 55 -2.86 -16.10 13.41
CA LEU A 55 -2.49 -17.22 12.54
C LEU A 55 -1.16 -17.01 11.81
N GLY A 56 -0.44 -15.94 12.12
CA GLY A 56 0.83 -15.59 11.50
C GLY A 56 0.72 -14.98 10.09
N ARG A 57 -0.49 -14.61 9.64
CA ARG A 57 -0.71 -14.03 8.33
C ARG A 57 -0.53 -12.52 8.36
N ASN A 58 0.12 -11.95 7.34
CA ASN A 58 0.06 -10.52 7.09
C ASN A 58 -1.27 -10.13 6.41
N SER A 59 -1.53 -8.83 6.25
CA SER A 59 -2.79 -8.35 5.67
C SER A 59 -3.00 -8.81 4.23
N TYR A 60 -1.96 -8.93 3.43
CA TYR A 60 -2.05 -9.41 2.05
C TYR A 60 -2.41 -10.90 1.98
N GLU A 61 -1.79 -11.72 2.83
CA GLU A 61 -2.11 -13.15 2.94
C GLU A 61 -3.55 -13.34 3.37
N TRP A 62 -4.01 -12.57 4.35
CA TRP A 62 -5.39 -12.60 4.81
C TRP A 62 -6.37 -12.21 3.71
N LEU A 63 -6.12 -11.10 2.99
CA LEU A 63 -6.95 -10.66 1.86
C LEU A 63 -6.96 -11.68 0.72
N ALA A 64 -5.81 -12.26 0.40
CA ALA A 64 -5.70 -13.25 -0.66
C ALA A 64 -6.56 -14.50 -0.39
N GLU A 65 -6.68 -14.90 0.86
CA GLU A 65 -7.52 -16.05 1.26
C GLU A 65 -9.01 -15.80 1.05
N LEU A 66 -9.45 -14.53 1.05
CA LEU A 66 -10.85 -14.18 0.78
C LEU A 66 -11.23 -14.31 -0.70
N VAL A 67 -10.26 -14.34 -1.60
CA VAL A 67 -10.51 -14.52 -3.03
C VAL A 67 -10.62 -16.02 -3.35
N PRO A 68 -11.76 -16.48 -3.92
CA PRO A 68 -11.91 -17.89 -4.29
C PRO A 68 -10.81 -18.36 -5.24
N ASN A 69 -10.23 -19.53 -4.94
CA ASN A 69 -9.07 -20.05 -5.67
C ASN A 69 -9.44 -21.01 -6.80
N ASN A 70 -10.69 -21.46 -6.85
CA ASN A 70 -11.17 -22.47 -7.78
C ASN A 70 -12.00 -21.91 -8.94
N ARG A 71 -11.95 -20.60 -9.17
CA ARG A 71 -12.72 -19.90 -10.19
C ARG A 71 -11.84 -19.01 -11.04
N SER A 72 -12.30 -18.78 -12.28
CA SER A 72 -11.82 -17.70 -13.11
C SER A 72 -12.57 -16.42 -12.73
N LEU A 73 -11.90 -15.48 -12.09
CA LEU A 73 -12.49 -14.24 -11.60
C LEU A 73 -11.73 -13.02 -12.17
N ARG A 74 -12.43 -11.90 -12.23
CA ARG A 74 -11.82 -10.59 -12.44
C ARG A 74 -11.67 -9.89 -11.10
N VAL A 75 -10.45 -9.48 -10.78
CA VAL A 75 -10.10 -8.79 -9.54
C VAL A 75 -9.53 -7.42 -9.86
N LEU A 76 -10.06 -6.40 -9.23
CA LEU A 76 -9.54 -5.04 -9.28
C LEU A 76 -9.00 -4.66 -7.89
N ASP A 77 -7.72 -4.35 -7.84
CA ASP A 77 -7.07 -3.83 -6.64
C ASP A 77 -6.93 -2.31 -6.74
N LEU A 78 -7.68 -1.59 -5.94
CA LEU A 78 -7.64 -0.13 -5.86
C LEU A 78 -6.54 0.29 -4.89
N ALA A 79 -5.69 1.23 -5.33
CA ALA A 79 -4.48 1.64 -4.61
C ALA A 79 -3.52 0.45 -4.40
N CYS A 80 -3.23 -0.27 -5.48
CA CYS A 80 -2.47 -1.51 -5.44
C CYS A 80 -0.99 -1.34 -5.03
N GLY A 81 -0.48 -0.11 -5.00
CA GLY A 81 0.93 0.15 -4.72
C GLY A 81 1.86 -0.60 -5.68
N SER A 82 2.86 -1.27 -5.13
CA SER A 82 3.80 -2.12 -5.88
C SER A 82 3.23 -3.49 -6.29
N GLY A 83 1.95 -3.76 -6.02
CA GLY A 83 1.24 -4.95 -6.46
C GLY A 83 1.45 -6.23 -5.64
N PRO A 84 1.74 -6.17 -4.33
CA PRO A 84 2.02 -7.38 -3.54
C PRO A 84 0.82 -8.32 -3.45
N LEU A 85 -0.39 -7.78 -3.30
CA LEU A 85 -1.60 -8.59 -3.27
C LEU A 85 -1.87 -9.26 -4.62
N LEU A 86 -1.74 -8.51 -5.71
CA LEU A 86 -1.94 -9.03 -7.07
C LEU A 86 -0.94 -10.14 -7.40
N LYS A 87 0.32 -9.96 -7.02
CA LYS A 87 1.35 -10.99 -7.20
C LYS A 87 0.99 -12.26 -6.45
N MET A 88 0.57 -12.14 -5.21
CA MET A 88 0.18 -13.27 -4.37
C MET A 88 -1.03 -14.01 -4.96
N LEU A 89 -2.04 -13.29 -5.44
CA LEU A 89 -3.20 -13.87 -6.11
C LEU A 89 -2.82 -14.59 -7.40
N PHE A 90 -1.95 -14.00 -8.22
CA PHE A 90 -1.47 -14.60 -9.45
C PHE A 90 -0.69 -15.90 -9.18
N ASP A 91 0.14 -15.93 -8.15
CA ASP A 91 0.90 -17.12 -7.79
C ASP A 91 -0.01 -18.26 -7.32
N ARG A 92 -1.15 -17.94 -6.69
CA ARG A 92 -2.14 -18.92 -6.25
C ARG A 92 -3.02 -19.45 -7.37
N ASN A 93 -3.41 -18.58 -8.30
CA ASN A 93 -4.33 -18.94 -9.39
C ASN A 93 -4.04 -18.13 -10.64
N LYS A 94 -3.42 -18.78 -11.63
CA LYS A 94 -3.04 -18.15 -12.92
C LYS A 94 -4.25 -17.81 -13.79
N ASN A 95 -5.44 -18.32 -13.48
CA ASN A 95 -6.67 -18.06 -14.24
C ASN A 95 -7.39 -16.77 -13.79
N LEU A 96 -6.90 -16.08 -12.78
CA LEU A 96 -7.43 -14.80 -12.38
C LEU A 96 -7.07 -13.72 -13.40
N ASN A 97 -8.05 -12.89 -13.72
CA ASN A 97 -7.83 -11.65 -14.47
C ASN A 97 -7.62 -10.52 -13.48
N LEU A 98 -6.38 -10.12 -13.30
CA LEU A 98 -5.97 -9.18 -12.26
C LEU A 98 -5.71 -7.80 -12.87
N LYS A 99 -6.20 -6.77 -12.21
CA LYS A 99 -5.93 -5.37 -12.55
C LYS A 99 -5.68 -4.58 -11.28
N GLY A 100 -4.58 -3.83 -11.27
CA GLY A 100 -4.26 -2.88 -10.22
C GLY A 100 -4.28 -1.45 -10.73
N VAL A 101 -4.68 -0.52 -9.89
CA VAL A 101 -4.55 0.91 -10.13
C VAL A 101 -3.96 1.58 -8.92
N ASP A 102 -3.08 2.53 -9.16
CA ASP A 102 -2.47 3.35 -8.13
C ASP A 102 -2.19 4.76 -8.66
N MET A 103 -2.22 5.75 -7.77
CA MET A 103 -1.94 7.13 -8.13
C MET A 103 -0.44 7.45 -8.23
N CYS A 104 0.42 6.57 -7.73
CA CYS A 104 1.86 6.78 -7.66
C CYS A 104 2.58 6.00 -8.76
N PRO A 105 3.15 6.68 -9.79
CA PRO A 105 3.87 6.00 -10.87
C PRO A 105 5.09 5.20 -10.38
N GLU A 106 5.74 5.65 -9.32
CA GLU A 106 6.92 4.98 -8.75
C GLU A 106 6.54 3.62 -8.17
N GLU A 107 5.39 3.51 -7.49
CA GLU A 107 4.86 2.24 -6.99
C GLU A 107 4.48 1.31 -8.14
N LEU A 108 3.81 1.83 -9.16
CA LEU A 108 3.44 1.04 -10.34
C LEU A 108 4.65 0.53 -11.11
N ALA A 109 5.75 1.27 -11.11
CA ALA A 109 7.00 0.82 -11.74
C ALA A 109 7.59 -0.43 -11.07
N LEU A 110 7.37 -0.59 -9.76
CA LEU A 110 7.79 -1.79 -9.03
C LEU A 110 6.86 -2.98 -9.25
N ALA A 111 5.62 -2.73 -9.66
CA ALA A 111 4.60 -3.78 -9.85
C ALA A 111 4.75 -4.59 -11.15
N LYS A 112 5.70 -4.26 -11.99
CA LYS A 112 5.91 -4.92 -13.31
C LYS A 112 6.69 -6.22 -13.20
#